data_eaa92b704030a77a93d30989dadfb050
#
_entry.id   eaa92b704030a77a93d30989dadfb050
#
_cell.length_a   1.000
_cell.length_b   1.000
_cell.length_c   1.000
_cell.angle_alpha   90.00
_cell.angle_beta   90.00
_cell.angle_gamma   90.00
#
_symmetry.space_group_name_H-M   'P 1'
#
loop_
_entity.id
_entity.type
_entity.pdbx_description
1 polymer ?
#
loop_
_entity_poly.entity_id
_entity_poly.type
_entity_poly.pdbx_seq_one_letter_code
_entity_poly.pdbx_strand_id
1 'polypeptide(L)'
;MLTHPTINQLRELKLDGMADAFAELQTQDRAQDLGHAEWLALLLDREAASRNTKRAQSRLRAARLRHGQASVEDVDYRTSRQLDKALFQQLATCRWIAEHRNLLVTGPCGIGKSWLACALAQKACRDGYTVHYARVPRLFADLELAHGDGRFPRLFRTLTKADLLILDDWGPDRLNSNQRRDLTEIVEDRYGAGATLITSQLPTDTWHEVIGEPTFADAILDRVVHNAYRLALEGPSISKIRAEEEAAASAEATTTTPTKLAKGAKK
;
A
#
# COMPACT_ATOMS: atom_id res chain seq x y z
N MET A 1 24.84 -23.97 -24.49
CA MET A 1 24.23 -23.14 -25.55
C MET A 1 25.06 -21.86 -25.66
N LEU A 2 25.61 -21.57 -26.83
CA LEU A 2 26.30 -20.30 -27.07
C LEU A 2 25.25 -19.18 -27.07
N THR A 3 25.37 -18.23 -26.16
CA THR A 3 24.45 -17.11 -26.06
C THR A 3 24.66 -16.19 -27.27
N HIS A 4 23.59 -15.78 -27.95
CA HIS A 4 23.67 -14.91 -29.11
C HIS A 4 24.36 -13.58 -28.74
N PRO A 5 25.34 -13.07 -29.51
CA PRO A 5 26.10 -11.86 -29.16
C PRO A 5 25.24 -10.64 -28.86
N THR A 6 24.13 -10.48 -29.61
CA THR A 6 23.14 -9.39 -29.38
C THR A 6 22.50 -9.44 -28.01
N ILE A 7 22.21 -10.65 -27.45
CA ILE A 7 21.65 -10.79 -26.10
C ILE A 7 22.62 -10.27 -25.06
N ASN A 8 23.90 -10.55 -25.21
CA ASN A 8 24.93 -10.07 -24.29
C ASN A 8 25.05 -8.54 -24.37
N GLN A 9 25.08 -7.96 -25.57
CA GLN A 9 25.08 -6.51 -25.75
C GLN A 9 23.85 -5.82 -25.12
N LEU A 10 22.65 -6.37 -25.31
CA LEU A 10 21.43 -5.83 -24.70
C LEU A 10 21.53 -5.84 -23.16
N ARG A 11 22.07 -6.89 -22.56
CA ARG A 11 22.27 -6.98 -21.12
C ARG A 11 23.35 -6.02 -20.60
N GLU A 12 24.46 -5.86 -21.30
CA GLU A 12 25.49 -4.86 -20.99
C GLU A 12 24.94 -3.43 -21.00
N LEU A 13 24.01 -3.14 -21.94
CA LEU A 13 23.29 -1.87 -22.03
C LEU A 13 22.14 -1.77 -21.01
N LYS A 14 21.93 -2.76 -20.13
CA LYS A 14 20.83 -2.83 -19.15
C LYS A 14 19.44 -2.80 -19.79
N LEU A 15 19.32 -3.42 -20.96
CA LEU A 15 18.07 -3.60 -21.71
C LEU A 15 17.58 -5.05 -21.53
N ASP A 16 17.40 -5.44 -20.25
CA ASP A 16 17.07 -6.83 -19.88
C ASP A 16 15.75 -7.30 -20.50
N GLY A 17 14.71 -6.43 -20.53
CA GLY A 17 13.43 -6.75 -21.15
C GLY A 17 13.53 -7.03 -22.65
N MET A 18 14.36 -6.23 -23.36
CA MET A 18 14.65 -6.47 -24.77
C MET A 18 15.44 -7.78 -24.97
N ALA A 19 16.43 -8.06 -24.10
CA ALA A 19 17.23 -9.28 -24.18
C ALA A 19 16.37 -10.55 -24.02
N ASP A 20 15.45 -10.52 -23.05
CA ASP A 20 14.54 -11.65 -22.80
C ASP A 20 13.54 -11.81 -23.95
N ALA A 21 12.94 -10.71 -24.43
CA ALA A 21 12.04 -10.75 -25.59
C ALA A 21 12.74 -11.22 -26.86
N PHE A 22 13.98 -10.78 -27.11
CA PHE A 22 14.79 -11.23 -28.24
C PHE A 22 15.03 -12.75 -28.19
N ALA A 23 15.36 -13.28 -27.01
CA ALA A 23 15.56 -14.72 -26.84
C ALA A 23 14.26 -15.52 -27.07
N GLU A 24 13.11 -15.01 -26.54
CA GLU A 24 11.79 -15.63 -26.73
C GLU A 24 11.39 -15.65 -28.21
N LEU A 25 11.52 -14.51 -28.92
CA LEU A 25 11.13 -14.37 -30.33
C LEU A 25 11.96 -15.27 -31.25
N GLN A 26 13.25 -15.50 -30.94
CA GLN A 26 14.09 -16.42 -31.71
C GLN A 26 13.62 -17.88 -31.67
N THR A 27 12.87 -18.26 -30.63
CA THR A 27 12.36 -19.64 -30.46
C THR A 27 10.94 -19.84 -31.01
N GLN A 28 10.29 -18.76 -31.46
CA GLN A 28 8.91 -18.80 -31.96
C GLN A 28 8.88 -18.76 -33.49
N ASP A 29 8.30 -19.79 -34.15
CA ASP A 29 8.16 -19.82 -35.61
C ASP A 29 7.39 -18.65 -36.20
N ARG A 30 6.37 -18.16 -35.46
CA ARG A 30 5.57 -16.98 -35.85
C ARG A 30 6.36 -15.67 -35.90
N ALA A 31 7.50 -15.57 -35.24
CA ALA A 31 8.33 -14.37 -35.28
C ALA A 31 9.03 -14.17 -36.62
N GLN A 32 9.11 -15.20 -37.47
CA GLN A 32 9.72 -15.12 -38.80
C GLN A 32 8.86 -14.34 -39.81
N ASP A 33 7.55 -14.23 -39.56
CA ASP A 33 6.60 -13.52 -40.41
C ASP A 33 6.48 -12.02 -40.05
N LEU A 34 7.10 -11.59 -38.95
CA LEU A 34 7.03 -10.19 -38.49
C LEU A 34 7.96 -9.28 -39.28
N GLY A 35 7.46 -8.12 -39.65
CA GLY A 35 8.30 -7.05 -40.23
C GLY A 35 9.30 -6.49 -39.21
N HIS A 36 10.43 -5.94 -39.68
CA HIS A 36 11.49 -5.41 -38.81
C HIS A 36 10.97 -4.33 -37.81
N ALA A 37 10.02 -3.49 -38.26
CA ALA A 37 9.42 -2.46 -37.40
C ALA A 37 8.57 -3.07 -36.27
N GLU A 38 7.80 -4.13 -36.57
CA GLU A 38 6.97 -4.83 -35.60
C GLU A 38 7.85 -5.56 -34.56
N TRP A 39 8.91 -6.20 -35.06
CA TRP A 39 9.91 -6.85 -34.20
C TRP A 39 10.53 -5.86 -33.20
N LEU A 40 10.96 -4.70 -33.68
CA LEU A 40 11.52 -3.64 -32.83
C LEU A 40 10.49 -3.11 -31.83
N ALA A 41 9.25 -2.90 -32.27
CA ALA A 41 8.17 -2.45 -31.39
C ALA A 41 7.93 -3.43 -30.22
N LEU A 42 7.87 -4.74 -30.48
CA LEU A 42 7.72 -5.75 -29.43
C LEU A 42 8.88 -5.74 -28.42
N LEU A 43 10.13 -5.56 -28.90
CA LEU A 43 11.28 -5.45 -28.00
C LEU A 43 11.19 -4.20 -27.12
N LEU A 44 10.81 -3.06 -27.67
CA LEU A 44 10.65 -1.80 -26.95
C LEU A 44 9.54 -1.88 -25.90
N ASP A 45 8.40 -2.46 -26.27
CA ASP A 45 7.26 -2.65 -25.35
C ASP A 45 7.65 -3.55 -24.17
N ARG A 46 8.39 -4.62 -24.43
CA ARG A 46 8.86 -5.53 -23.36
C ARG A 46 9.86 -4.84 -22.42
N GLU A 47 10.75 -4.02 -22.96
CA GLU A 47 11.69 -3.24 -22.15
C GLU A 47 10.96 -2.20 -21.29
N ALA A 48 10.01 -1.48 -21.87
CA ALA A 48 9.18 -0.51 -21.15
C ALA A 48 8.40 -1.18 -20.02
N ALA A 49 7.78 -2.33 -20.27
CA ALA A 49 7.07 -3.11 -19.27
C ALA A 49 8.01 -3.61 -18.14
N SER A 50 9.20 -4.12 -18.51
CA SER A 50 10.21 -4.58 -17.55
C SER A 50 10.67 -3.43 -16.64
N ARG A 51 10.98 -2.27 -17.21
CA ARG A 51 11.37 -1.08 -16.44
C ARG A 51 10.27 -0.58 -15.52
N ASN A 52 9.03 -0.55 -16.00
CA ASN A 52 7.89 -0.15 -15.18
C ASN A 52 7.68 -1.10 -14.01
N THR A 53 7.78 -2.40 -14.22
CA THR A 53 7.70 -3.42 -13.17
C THR A 53 8.82 -3.25 -12.12
N LYS A 54 10.08 -3.08 -12.56
CA LYS A 54 11.23 -2.85 -11.67
C LYS A 54 11.04 -1.58 -10.83
N ARG A 55 10.56 -0.48 -11.44
CA ARG A 55 10.28 0.79 -10.74
C ARG A 55 9.14 0.63 -9.73
N ALA A 56 8.05 -0.04 -10.10
CA ALA A 56 6.93 -0.31 -9.18
C ALA A 56 7.38 -1.15 -7.98
N GLN A 57 8.16 -2.21 -8.20
CA GLN A 57 8.74 -3.02 -7.13
C GLN A 57 9.66 -2.22 -6.20
N SER A 58 10.46 -1.32 -6.76
CA SER A 58 11.33 -0.44 -5.97
C SER A 58 10.53 0.50 -5.08
N ARG A 59 9.44 1.12 -5.61
CA ARG A 59 8.53 1.97 -4.83
C ARG A 59 7.83 1.17 -3.73
N LEU A 60 7.33 -0.04 -4.03
CA LEU A 60 6.70 -0.91 -3.05
C LEU A 60 7.64 -1.27 -1.89
N ARG A 61 8.90 -1.61 -2.19
CA ARG A 61 9.90 -1.87 -1.14
C ARG A 61 10.17 -0.62 -0.29
N ALA A 62 10.26 0.55 -0.93
CA ALA A 62 10.49 1.82 -0.24
C ALA A 62 9.30 2.24 0.63
N ALA A 63 8.08 1.95 0.21
CA ALA A 63 6.84 2.28 0.92
C ALA A 63 6.69 1.57 2.27
N ARG A 64 7.31 0.40 2.47
CA ARG A 64 7.30 -0.39 3.72
C ARG A 64 5.89 -0.69 4.25
N LEU A 65 4.98 -1.04 3.35
CA LEU A 65 3.59 -1.30 3.68
C LEU A 65 3.46 -2.45 4.70
N ARG A 66 2.58 -2.27 5.69
CA ARG A 66 2.24 -3.32 6.68
C ARG A 66 1.66 -4.57 6.01
N HIS A 67 0.79 -4.36 5.02
CA HIS A 67 0.17 -5.42 4.22
C HIS A 67 0.68 -5.32 2.79
N GLY A 68 1.91 -5.79 2.55
CA GLY A 68 2.59 -5.65 1.26
C GLY A 68 1.92 -6.40 0.09
N GLN A 69 1.06 -7.38 0.39
CA GLN A 69 0.30 -8.16 -0.60
C GLN A 69 -1.13 -7.64 -0.80
N ALA A 70 -1.55 -6.61 -0.04
CA ALA A 70 -2.88 -6.07 -0.20
C ALA A 70 -3.05 -5.44 -1.59
N SER A 71 -4.12 -5.81 -2.30
CA SER A 71 -4.41 -5.30 -3.64
C SER A 71 -5.84 -4.79 -3.75
N VAL A 72 -6.07 -3.77 -4.56
CA VAL A 72 -7.41 -3.23 -4.81
C VAL A 72 -8.31 -4.23 -5.52
N GLU A 73 -7.72 -5.17 -6.26
CA GLU A 73 -8.40 -6.26 -6.93
C GLU A 73 -8.95 -7.32 -5.95
N ASP A 74 -8.32 -7.46 -4.77
CA ASP A 74 -8.69 -8.44 -3.74
C ASP A 74 -9.68 -7.90 -2.70
N VAL A 75 -10.26 -6.72 -2.94
CA VAL A 75 -11.23 -6.12 -2.02
C VAL A 75 -12.53 -6.89 -2.03
N ASP A 76 -12.86 -7.52 -0.90
CA ASP A 76 -14.15 -8.15 -0.71
C ASP A 76 -15.22 -7.10 -0.38
N TYR A 77 -16.16 -6.89 -1.31
CA TYR A 77 -17.30 -6.00 -1.16
C TYR A 77 -18.55 -6.69 -0.55
N ARG A 78 -18.51 -8.00 -0.32
CA ARG A 78 -19.61 -8.76 0.28
C ARG A 78 -19.60 -8.66 1.79
N THR A 79 -18.44 -8.39 2.36
CA THR A 79 -18.27 -8.24 3.80
C THR A 79 -19.12 -7.07 4.32
N SER A 80 -19.88 -7.32 5.40
CA SER A 80 -20.74 -6.33 6.05
C SER A 80 -19.93 -5.25 6.79
N ARG A 81 -19.25 -4.37 6.04
CA ARG A 81 -18.45 -3.24 6.57
C ARG A 81 -18.87 -1.88 6.02
N GLN A 82 -20.02 -1.82 5.34
CA GLN A 82 -20.57 -0.60 4.72
C GLN A 82 -19.56 0.14 3.82
N LEU A 83 -18.68 -0.62 3.16
CA LEU A 83 -17.71 -0.05 2.23
C LEU A 83 -18.43 0.49 0.99
N ASP A 84 -18.40 1.80 0.79
CA ASP A 84 -18.88 2.42 -0.45
C ASP A 84 -17.99 1.98 -1.63
N LYS A 85 -18.54 1.06 -2.43
CA LYS A 85 -17.85 0.48 -3.59
C LYS A 85 -17.54 1.53 -4.64
N ALA A 86 -18.46 2.47 -4.90
CA ALA A 86 -18.28 3.48 -5.94
C ALA A 86 -17.15 4.45 -5.55
N LEU A 87 -17.16 4.92 -4.31
CA LEU A 87 -16.11 5.76 -3.78
C LEU A 87 -14.77 5.02 -3.76
N PHE A 88 -14.73 3.76 -3.31
CA PHE A 88 -13.47 3.00 -3.27
C PHE A 88 -12.89 2.78 -4.67
N GLN A 89 -13.72 2.47 -5.66
CA GLN A 89 -13.30 2.35 -7.06
C GLN A 89 -12.78 3.69 -7.62
N GLN A 90 -13.41 4.81 -7.28
CA GLN A 90 -12.91 6.14 -7.61
C GLN A 90 -11.53 6.39 -6.98
N LEU A 91 -11.35 6.05 -5.70
CA LEU A 91 -10.07 6.18 -5.01
C LEU A 91 -8.97 5.30 -5.62
N ALA A 92 -9.34 4.10 -6.11
CA ALA A 92 -8.42 3.18 -6.79
C ALA A 92 -7.89 3.72 -8.13
N THR A 93 -8.48 4.80 -8.69
CA THR A 93 -7.90 5.50 -9.86
C THR A 93 -6.68 6.35 -9.52
N CYS A 94 -6.38 6.55 -8.25
CA CYS A 94 -5.28 7.39 -7.74
C CYS A 94 -5.33 8.87 -8.16
N ARG A 95 -6.43 9.37 -8.80
CA ARG A 95 -6.55 10.78 -9.22
C ARG A 95 -6.49 11.74 -8.04
N TRP A 96 -7.07 11.37 -6.90
CA TRP A 96 -7.03 12.15 -5.68
C TRP A 96 -5.61 12.43 -5.16
N ILE A 97 -4.64 11.54 -5.46
CA ILE A 97 -3.22 11.75 -5.13
C ILE A 97 -2.64 12.85 -6.02
N ALA A 98 -2.91 12.80 -7.34
CA ALA A 98 -2.49 13.84 -8.27
C ALA A 98 -3.13 15.21 -7.97
N GLU A 99 -4.33 15.21 -7.41
CA GLU A 99 -5.07 16.41 -6.99
C GLU A 99 -4.67 16.89 -5.57
N HIS A 100 -3.71 16.22 -4.92
CA HIS A 100 -3.24 16.49 -3.56
C HIS A 100 -4.37 16.53 -2.52
N ARG A 101 -5.39 15.67 -2.70
CA ARG A 101 -6.51 15.52 -1.78
C ARG A 101 -6.20 14.47 -0.73
N ASN A 102 -6.75 14.65 0.46
CA ASN A 102 -6.57 13.70 1.54
C ASN A 102 -7.64 12.58 1.51
N LEU A 103 -7.39 11.52 2.27
CA LEU A 103 -8.34 10.43 2.49
C LEU A 103 -8.35 10.05 3.97
N LEU A 104 -9.52 10.08 4.58
CA LEU A 104 -9.74 9.66 5.96
C LEU A 104 -10.52 8.34 5.97
N VAL A 105 -9.94 7.31 6.57
CA VAL A 105 -10.56 5.98 6.71
C VAL A 105 -10.82 5.72 8.18
N THR A 106 -12.08 5.79 8.58
CA THR A 106 -12.49 5.64 9.99
C THR A 106 -13.32 4.35 10.18
N GLY A 107 -13.37 3.86 11.41
CA GLY A 107 -14.21 2.69 11.77
C GLY A 107 -13.58 1.81 12.85
N PRO A 108 -14.30 0.80 13.36
CA PRO A 108 -13.87 -0.04 14.48
C PRO A 108 -12.60 -0.84 14.19
N CYS A 109 -12.00 -1.35 15.27
CA CYS A 109 -10.82 -2.21 15.17
C CYS A 109 -11.12 -3.50 14.40
N GLY A 110 -10.17 -3.94 13.57
CA GLY A 110 -10.29 -5.21 12.84
C GLY A 110 -11.19 -5.17 11.58
N ILE A 111 -11.78 -4.02 11.22
CA ILE A 111 -12.66 -3.87 10.03
C ILE A 111 -11.89 -3.77 8.70
N GLY A 112 -10.57 -3.76 8.74
CA GLY A 112 -9.72 -3.79 7.54
C GLY A 112 -9.23 -2.43 7.05
N LYS A 113 -9.28 -1.35 7.85
CA LYS A 113 -8.79 0.00 7.48
C LYS A 113 -7.37 0.00 6.94
N SER A 114 -6.42 -0.52 7.74
CA SER A 114 -5.00 -0.57 7.36
C SER A 114 -4.77 -1.43 6.11
N TRP A 115 -5.56 -2.49 5.93
CA TRP A 115 -5.48 -3.34 4.74
C TRP A 115 -5.95 -2.57 3.49
N LEU A 116 -7.08 -1.85 3.56
CA LEU A 116 -7.58 -1.01 2.47
C LEU A 116 -6.61 0.12 2.13
N ALA A 117 -6.04 0.78 3.16
CA ALA A 117 -5.01 1.80 2.97
C ALA A 117 -3.78 1.23 2.23
N CYS A 118 -3.32 0.03 2.60
CA CYS A 118 -2.21 -0.64 1.93
C CYS A 118 -2.57 -1.08 0.49
N ALA A 119 -3.81 -1.49 0.22
CA ALA A 119 -4.27 -1.83 -1.13
C ALA A 119 -4.23 -0.60 -2.06
N LEU A 120 -4.73 0.55 -1.60
CA LEU A 120 -4.62 1.82 -2.33
C LEU A 120 -3.16 2.27 -2.52
N ALA A 121 -2.32 2.08 -1.49
CA ALA A 121 -0.89 2.38 -1.55
C ALA A 121 -0.15 1.53 -2.59
N GLN A 122 -0.47 0.24 -2.64
CA GLN A 122 0.10 -0.69 -3.62
C GLN A 122 -0.28 -0.28 -5.05
N LYS A 123 -1.56 0.09 -5.26
CA LYS A 123 -2.03 0.63 -6.54
C LYS A 123 -1.30 1.93 -6.91
N ALA A 124 -1.15 2.87 -5.96
CA ALA A 124 -0.42 4.11 -6.15
C ALA A 124 1.04 3.86 -6.58
N CYS A 125 1.74 2.92 -5.93
CA CYS A 125 3.10 2.54 -6.34
C CYS A 125 3.17 1.97 -7.76
N ARG A 126 2.18 1.18 -8.18
CA ARG A 126 2.06 0.66 -9.56
C ARG A 126 1.85 1.79 -10.56
N ASP A 127 1.03 2.77 -10.22
CA ASP A 127 0.72 3.93 -11.05
C ASP A 127 1.83 4.99 -11.09
N GLY A 128 2.90 4.79 -10.32
CA GLY A 128 4.08 5.64 -10.42
C GLY A 128 4.31 6.58 -9.24
N TYR A 129 3.40 6.65 -8.28
CA TYR A 129 3.51 7.51 -7.10
C TYR A 129 4.49 6.95 -6.07
N THR A 130 5.18 7.85 -5.38
CA THR A 130 5.99 7.52 -4.21
C THR A 130 5.10 7.48 -2.97
N VAL A 131 5.20 6.40 -2.19
CA VAL A 131 4.38 6.20 -0.99
C VAL A 131 5.28 6.04 0.22
N HIS A 132 4.91 6.66 1.32
CA HIS A 132 5.50 6.41 2.62
C HIS A 132 4.42 5.99 3.63
N TYR A 133 4.57 4.81 4.21
CA TYR A 133 3.68 4.28 5.23
C TYR A 133 4.32 4.40 6.61
N ALA A 134 3.59 4.97 7.56
CA ALA A 134 4.00 5.07 8.95
C ALA A 134 2.83 4.77 9.89
N ARG A 135 3.07 3.97 10.94
CA ARG A 135 2.16 3.89 12.08
C ARG A 135 2.42 5.07 13.00
N VAL A 136 1.37 5.82 13.31
CA VAL A 136 1.48 7.08 14.05
C VAL A 136 2.24 6.96 15.36
N PRO A 137 1.99 5.98 16.26
CA PRO A 137 2.76 5.84 17.49
C PRO A 137 4.25 5.62 17.25
N ARG A 138 4.60 4.82 16.24
CA ARG A 138 5.99 4.56 15.89
C ARG A 138 6.65 5.75 15.20
N LEU A 139 5.90 6.46 14.36
CA LEU A 139 6.39 7.66 13.70
C LEU A 139 6.85 8.71 14.71
N PHE A 140 6.07 8.96 15.75
CA PHE A 140 6.45 9.92 16.78
C PHE A 140 7.68 9.48 17.58
N ALA A 141 7.82 8.20 17.88
CA ALA A 141 9.05 7.68 18.49
C ALA A 141 10.28 7.85 17.57
N ASP A 142 10.12 7.58 16.26
CA ASP A 142 11.19 7.75 15.28
C ASP A 142 11.57 9.22 15.09
N LEU A 143 10.60 10.17 15.15
CA LEU A 143 10.83 11.62 15.10
C LEU A 143 11.59 12.10 16.34
N GLU A 144 11.18 11.67 17.54
CA GLU A 144 11.85 12.01 18.79
C GLU A 144 13.31 11.56 18.79
N LEU A 145 13.59 10.31 18.37
CA LEU A 145 14.95 9.82 18.19
C LEU A 145 15.72 10.63 17.14
N ALA A 146 15.07 10.99 16.05
CA ALA A 146 15.70 11.74 14.96
C ALA A 146 16.08 13.16 15.37
N HIS A 147 15.33 13.82 16.27
CA HIS A 147 15.72 15.09 16.87
C HIS A 147 16.99 14.95 17.72
N GLY A 148 17.12 13.84 18.49
CA GLY A 148 18.28 13.60 19.35
C GLY A 148 19.56 13.27 18.59
N ASP A 149 19.48 12.60 17.43
CA ASP A 149 20.66 12.13 16.68
C ASP A 149 20.92 12.89 15.35
N GLY A 150 20.15 13.97 15.10
CA GLY A 150 20.36 14.85 13.95
C GLY A 150 19.80 14.29 12.62
N ARG A 151 19.05 13.19 12.61
CA ARG A 151 18.42 12.60 11.41
C ARG A 151 17.09 13.26 11.03
N PHE A 152 16.57 14.16 11.87
CA PHE A 152 15.28 14.80 11.66
C PHE A 152 15.11 15.41 10.26
N PRO A 153 16.05 16.22 9.69
CA PRO A 153 15.85 16.81 8.37
C PRO A 153 15.70 15.77 7.25
N ARG A 154 16.35 14.61 7.40
CA ARG A 154 16.25 13.52 6.42
C ARG A 154 14.90 12.81 6.53
N LEU A 155 14.45 12.50 7.75
CA LEU A 155 13.16 11.87 8.00
C LEU A 155 12.03 12.78 7.57
N PHE A 156 12.06 14.05 7.98
CA PHE A 156 11.11 15.08 7.60
C PHE A 156 10.95 15.20 6.08
N ARG A 157 12.07 15.28 5.36
CA ARG A 157 12.05 15.31 3.89
C ARG A 157 11.40 14.05 3.29
N THR A 158 11.62 12.87 3.88
CA THR A 158 11.00 11.63 3.41
C THR A 158 9.47 11.69 3.57
N LEU A 159 8.99 12.23 4.69
CA LEU A 159 7.57 12.37 4.98
C LEU A 159 6.90 13.42 4.09
N THR A 160 7.56 14.56 3.86
CA THR A 160 6.96 15.69 3.12
C THR A 160 7.06 15.54 1.61
N LYS A 161 8.04 14.81 1.09
CA LYS A 161 8.26 14.64 -0.37
C LYS A 161 7.55 13.43 -0.98
N ALA A 162 6.97 12.53 -0.18
CA ALA A 162 6.18 11.43 -0.70
C ALA A 162 4.88 11.94 -1.33
N ASP A 163 4.52 11.47 -2.52
CA ASP A 163 3.26 11.82 -3.18
C ASP A 163 2.07 11.40 -2.30
N LEU A 164 2.18 10.25 -1.63
CA LEU A 164 1.21 9.75 -0.67
C LEU A 164 1.88 9.41 0.67
N LEU A 165 1.50 10.10 1.74
CA LEU A 165 1.83 9.75 3.12
C LEU A 165 0.67 9.00 3.75
N ILE A 166 0.93 7.82 4.35
CA ILE A 166 -0.06 7.06 5.12
C ILE A 166 0.28 7.15 6.60
N LEU A 167 -0.64 7.70 7.36
CA LEU A 167 -0.61 7.77 8.81
C LEU A 167 -1.61 6.74 9.37
N ASP A 168 -1.13 5.56 9.67
CA ASP A 168 -1.96 4.44 10.16
C ASP A 168 -2.06 4.43 11.69
N ASP A 169 -3.20 4.03 12.23
CA ASP A 169 -3.51 4.01 13.67
C ASP A 169 -3.46 5.41 14.31
N TRP A 170 -4.14 6.40 13.72
CA TRP A 170 -4.30 7.73 14.31
C TRP A 170 -5.22 7.71 15.55
N GLY A 171 -4.80 8.36 16.63
CA GLY A 171 -5.64 8.74 17.76
C GLY A 171 -5.69 7.79 18.96
N PRO A 172 -4.82 6.76 19.12
CA PRO A 172 -4.83 5.95 20.34
C PRO A 172 -4.47 6.76 21.59
N ASP A 173 -3.59 7.75 21.43
CA ASP A 173 -3.08 8.58 22.53
C ASP A 173 -3.18 10.07 22.19
N ARG A 174 -3.27 10.93 23.23
CA ARG A 174 -3.17 12.37 23.07
C ARG A 174 -1.75 12.79 22.71
N LEU A 175 -1.62 13.77 21.81
CA LEU A 175 -0.33 14.27 21.39
C LEU A 175 0.32 15.15 22.46
N ASN A 176 1.62 14.97 22.65
CA ASN A 176 2.44 15.89 23.44
C ASN A 176 2.84 17.14 22.61
N SER A 177 3.48 18.12 23.24
CA SER A 177 3.83 19.39 22.58
C SER A 177 4.77 19.25 21.39
N ASN A 178 5.75 18.33 21.45
CA ASN A 178 6.69 18.08 20.34
C ASN A 178 6.00 17.38 19.18
N GLN A 179 5.19 16.38 19.46
CA GLN A 179 4.41 15.65 18.46
C GLN A 179 3.45 16.57 17.70
N ARG A 180 2.81 17.51 18.41
CA ARG A 180 1.94 18.54 17.78
C ARG A 180 2.72 19.42 16.80
N ARG A 181 3.90 19.91 17.21
CA ARG A 181 4.75 20.74 16.35
C ARG A 181 5.20 19.96 15.10
N ASP A 182 5.77 18.77 15.30
CA ASP A 182 6.24 17.94 14.20
C ASP A 182 5.10 17.63 13.22
N LEU A 183 3.92 17.26 13.73
CA LEU A 183 2.77 16.97 12.89
C LEU A 183 2.29 18.22 12.13
N THR A 184 2.25 19.38 12.78
CA THR A 184 1.86 20.63 12.13
C THR A 184 2.81 20.95 10.97
N GLU A 185 4.12 20.90 11.19
CA GLU A 185 5.10 21.13 10.14
C GLU A 185 4.94 20.14 8.97
N ILE A 186 4.75 18.84 9.26
CA ILE A 186 4.54 17.83 8.23
C ILE A 186 3.27 18.13 7.41
N VAL A 187 2.17 18.46 8.08
CA VAL A 187 0.88 18.71 7.40
C VAL A 187 0.93 20.02 6.61
N GLU A 188 1.59 21.06 7.12
CA GLU A 188 1.78 22.34 6.44
C GLU A 188 2.59 22.17 5.14
N ASP A 189 3.73 21.51 5.21
CA ASP A 189 4.59 21.25 4.03
C ASP A 189 3.90 20.39 2.97
N ARG A 190 2.95 19.56 3.40
CA ARG A 190 2.21 18.69 2.49
C ARG A 190 0.95 19.33 1.90
N TYR A 191 0.46 20.37 2.51
CA TYR A 191 -0.76 21.04 2.04
C TYR A 191 -0.58 21.56 0.60
N GLY A 192 -1.42 21.09 -0.32
CA GLY A 192 -1.33 21.42 -1.75
C GLY A 192 -0.11 20.83 -2.49
N ALA A 193 0.75 20.03 -1.82
CA ALA A 193 1.96 19.45 -2.39
C ALA A 193 1.96 17.91 -2.42
N GLY A 194 1.12 17.27 -1.60
CA GLY A 194 1.01 15.81 -1.55
C GLY A 194 -0.25 15.36 -0.82
N ALA A 195 -0.72 14.16 -1.13
CA ALA A 195 -1.88 13.56 -0.50
C ALA A 195 -1.52 12.87 0.82
N THR A 196 -2.43 12.94 1.80
CA THR A 196 -2.28 12.23 3.08
C THR A 196 -3.47 11.31 3.31
N LEU A 197 -3.21 10.02 3.61
CA LEU A 197 -4.21 9.04 4.00
C LEU A 197 -4.06 8.77 5.49
N ILE A 198 -5.14 8.96 6.25
CA ILE A 198 -5.16 8.68 7.69
C ILE A 198 -6.16 7.59 7.99
N THR A 199 -5.75 6.57 8.74
CA THR A 199 -6.66 5.58 9.29
C THR A 199 -6.85 5.80 10.79
N SER A 200 -8.08 5.72 11.27
CA SER A 200 -8.41 5.91 12.69
C SER A 200 -9.54 4.99 13.15
N GLN A 201 -9.50 4.63 14.43
CA GLN A 201 -10.64 4.01 15.10
C GLN A 201 -11.65 5.05 15.57
N LEU A 202 -11.19 6.28 15.75
CA LEU A 202 -11.98 7.40 16.23
C LEU A 202 -12.65 8.14 15.08
N PRO A 203 -13.89 8.61 15.24
CA PRO A 203 -14.52 9.52 14.30
C PRO A 203 -13.77 10.86 14.26
N THR A 204 -13.83 11.54 13.13
CA THR A 204 -13.04 12.76 12.87
C THR A 204 -13.36 13.94 13.81
N ASP A 205 -14.57 14.01 14.31
CA ASP A 205 -15.05 15.04 15.26
C ASP A 205 -14.35 14.95 16.63
N THR A 206 -13.84 13.77 17.01
CA THR A 206 -13.07 13.61 18.26
C THR A 206 -11.58 13.93 18.11
N TRP A 207 -11.08 14.14 16.90
CA TRP A 207 -9.65 14.34 16.66
C TRP A 207 -9.11 15.63 17.28
N HIS A 208 -9.96 16.65 17.46
CA HIS A 208 -9.59 17.86 18.17
C HIS A 208 -9.12 17.57 19.61
N GLU A 209 -9.80 16.66 20.32
CA GLU A 209 -9.41 16.24 21.66
C GLU A 209 -8.10 15.43 21.69
N VAL A 210 -7.84 14.64 20.66
CA VAL A 210 -6.60 13.88 20.51
C VAL A 210 -5.40 14.82 20.34
N ILE A 211 -5.54 15.84 19.53
CA ILE A 211 -4.51 16.88 19.33
C ILE A 211 -4.35 17.70 20.62
N GLY A 212 -5.44 18.05 21.29
CA GLY A 212 -5.50 18.51 22.69
C GLY A 212 -5.18 19.98 22.92
N GLU A 213 -4.63 20.72 21.94
CA GLU A 213 -4.38 22.15 22.03
C GLU A 213 -5.12 22.83 20.87
N PRO A 214 -6.06 23.78 21.15
CA PRO A 214 -6.99 24.29 20.16
C PRO A 214 -6.33 24.89 18.91
N THR A 215 -5.30 25.72 19.08
CA THR A 215 -4.64 26.39 17.96
C THR A 215 -3.99 25.39 16.99
N PHE A 216 -3.31 24.37 17.53
CA PHE A 216 -2.72 23.30 16.71
C PHE A 216 -3.80 22.40 16.11
N ALA A 217 -4.86 22.11 16.87
CA ALA A 217 -5.96 21.30 16.41
C ALA A 217 -6.65 21.93 15.20
N ASP A 218 -7.01 23.20 15.31
CA ASP A 218 -7.63 23.95 14.22
C ASP A 218 -6.71 23.97 12.97
N ALA A 219 -5.42 24.27 13.15
CA ALA A 219 -4.47 24.33 12.06
C ALA A 219 -4.29 22.99 11.34
N ILE A 220 -4.14 21.88 12.09
CA ILE A 220 -3.97 20.54 11.55
C ILE A 220 -5.26 20.07 10.85
N LEU A 221 -6.40 20.20 11.53
CA LEU A 221 -7.68 19.68 11.03
C LEU A 221 -8.16 20.45 9.81
N ASP A 222 -7.94 21.75 9.75
CA ASP A 222 -8.25 22.55 8.57
C ASP A 222 -7.58 21.98 7.31
N ARG A 223 -6.30 21.66 7.39
CA ARG A 223 -5.50 21.14 6.26
C ARG A 223 -5.77 19.68 5.93
N VAL A 224 -6.10 18.87 6.94
CA VAL A 224 -6.27 17.41 6.77
C VAL A 224 -7.70 17.07 6.38
N VAL A 225 -8.71 17.73 6.95
CA VAL A 225 -10.12 17.32 6.88
C VAL A 225 -10.90 18.03 5.79
N HIS A 226 -10.64 19.32 5.53
CA HIS A 226 -11.43 20.12 4.58
C HIS A 226 -11.30 19.63 3.13
N ASN A 227 -10.12 19.18 2.73
CA ASN A 227 -9.87 18.67 1.38
C ASN A 227 -9.79 17.13 1.34
N ALA A 228 -10.63 16.45 2.13
CA ALA A 228 -10.53 15.01 2.27
C ALA A 228 -11.76 14.25 1.77
N TYR A 229 -11.50 13.13 1.11
CA TYR A 229 -12.48 12.05 0.99
C TYR A 229 -12.64 11.36 2.34
N ARG A 230 -13.85 10.91 2.66
CA ARG A 230 -14.15 10.21 3.90
C ARG A 230 -14.71 8.83 3.59
N LEU A 231 -14.06 7.81 4.14
CA LEU A 231 -14.46 6.42 4.03
C LEU A 231 -14.74 5.91 5.45
N ALA A 232 -16.00 6.02 5.88
CA ALA A 232 -16.46 5.51 7.16
C ALA A 232 -16.84 4.03 7.00
N LEU A 233 -16.23 3.16 7.80
CA LEU A 233 -16.50 1.73 7.82
C LEU A 233 -17.25 1.36 9.10
N GLU A 234 -18.32 0.58 8.97
CA GLU A 234 -19.11 0.12 10.08
C GLU A 234 -19.35 -1.39 9.98
N GLY A 235 -19.41 -2.07 11.10
CA GLY A 235 -19.70 -3.50 11.12
C GLY A 235 -18.76 -4.32 12.02
N PRO A 236 -18.88 -5.64 11.97
CA PRO A 236 -18.10 -6.54 12.82
C PRO A 236 -16.62 -6.58 12.39
N SER A 237 -15.77 -7.05 13.30
CA SER A 237 -14.34 -7.26 13.03
C SER A 237 -14.14 -8.39 12.02
N ILE A 238 -13.64 -8.06 10.84
CA ILE A 238 -13.29 -9.06 9.79
C ILE A 238 -12.18 -10.00 10.28
N SER A 239 -11.26 -9.49 11.09
CA SER A 239 -10.17 -10.30 11.66
C SER A 239 -10.70 -11.39 12.58
N LYS A 240 -11.78 -11.11 13.34
CA LYS A 240 -12.42 -12.14 14.19
C LYS A 240 -13.17 -13.16 13.34
N ILE A 241 -13.94 -12.71 12.36
CA ILE A 241 -14.69 -13.60 11.45
C ILE A 241 -13.74 -14.58 10.75
N ARG A 242 -12.65 -14.08 10.18
CA ARG A 242 -11.65 -14.94 9.51
C ARG A 242 -10.99 -15.93 10.46
N ALA A 243 -10.66 -15.50 11.68
CA ALA A 243 -10.08 -16.40 12.68
C ALA A 243 -11.06 -17.51 13.12
N GLU A 244 -12.35 -17.19 13.21
CA GLU A 244 -13.41 -18.15 13.51
C GLU A 244 -13.63 -19.14 12.34
N GLU A 245 -13.63 -18.66 11.10
CA GLU A 245 -13.71 -19.49 9.89
C GLU A 245 -12.49 -20.43 9.74
N GLU A 246 -11.28 -19.93 9.97
CA GLU A 246 -10.06 -20.75 9.96
C GLU A 246 -10.06 -21.80 11.07
N ALA A 247 -10.54 -21.45 12.26
CA ALA A 247 -10.66 -22.38 13.37
C ALA A 247 -11.69 -23.48 13.07
N ALA A 248 -12.84 -23.12 12.50
CA ALA A 248 -13.89 -24.06 12.07
C ALA A 248 -13.37 -25.02 10.98
N ALA A 249 -12.70 -24.51 9.96
CA ALA A 249 -12.12 -25.31 8.89
C ALA A 249 -11.04 -26.27 9.41
N SER A 250 -10.23 -25.85 10.37
CA SER A 250 -9.22 -26.68 11.01
C SER A 250 -9.83 -27.81 11.87
N ALA A 251 -10.95 -27.54 12.54
CA ALA A 251 -11.69 -28.54 13.34
C ALA A 251 -12.33 -29.61 12.46
N GLU A 252 -12.89 -29.22 11.30
CA GLU A 252 -13.47 -30.16 10.32
C GLU A 252 -12.39 -31.06 9.68
N ALA A 253 -11.22 -30.53 9.38
CA ALA A 253 -10.09 -31.28 8.83
C ALA A 253 -9.56 -32.35 9.80
N THR A 254 -9.65 -32.10 11.11
CA THR A 254 -9.17 -33.03 12.16
C THR A 254 -10.15 -34.19 12.38
N THR A 255 -11.45 -34.01 12.06
CA THR A 255 -12.50 -35.03 12.24
C THR A 255 -12.57 -36.03 11.09
N THR A 256 -11.92 -35.78 9.96
CA THR A 256 -12.00 -36.60 8.74
C THR A 256 -10.86 -37.62 8.57
N THR A 257 -10.06 -37.91 9.61
CA THR A 257 -9.08 -39.00 9.53
C THR A 257 -9.76 -40.34 9.83
N PRO A 258 -9.95 -41.26 8.85
CA PRO A 258 -10.57 -42.56 9.09
C PRO A 258 -9.61 -43.45 9.87
N THR A 259 -10.05 -43.87 11.05
CA THR A 259 -9.42 -44.92 11.86
C THR A 259 -9.34 -46.21 11.02
N LYS A 260 -8.15 -46.55 10.51
CA LYS A 260 -7.89 -47.87 9.96
C LYS A 260 -7.92 -48.89 11.11
N LEU A 261 -9.04 -49.58 11.22
CA LEU A 261 -9.20 -50.79 12.03
C LEU A 261 -8.17 -51.83 11.59
N ALA A 262 -7.23 -52.14 12.48
CA ALA A 262 -6.39 -53.32 12.40
C ALA A 262 -7.26 -54.55 12.61
N LYS A 263 -7.56 -55.30 11.55
CA LYS A 263 -8.04 -56.69 11.64
C LYS A 263 -6.85 -57.60 11.83
N GLY A 264 -6.80 -58.13 13.05
CA GLY A 264 -5.83 -59.17 13.43
C GLY A 264 -5.97 -60.44 12.58
N ALA A 265 -4.84 -60.99 12.25
CA ALA A 265 -4.71 -62.38 11.75
C ALA A 265 -4.58 -63.31 12.96
N LYS A 266 -5.52 -64.26 13.08
CA LYS A 266 -5.33 -65.54 13.75
C LYS A 266 -5.29 -66.61 12.68
N LYS A 267 -4.22 -67.23 12.47
CA LYS A 267 -3.88 -68.63 12.52
C LYS A 267 -2.53 -68.90 11.89
#